data_2ef07eade1a18a19d5029d2faef81495
#
_entry.id   2ef07eade1a18a19d5029d2faef81495
#
_cell.length_a   1.000
_cell.length_b   1.000
_cell.length_c   1.000
_cell.angle_alpha   90.00
_cell.angle_beta   90.00
_cell.angle_gamma   90.00
#
_symmetry.space_group_name_H-M   'P 1'
#
loop_
_entity.id
_entity.type
_entity.pdbx_description
1 polymer ?
#
loop_
_entity_poly.entity_id
_entity_poly.type
_entity_poly.pdbx_seq_one_letter_code
_entity_poly.pdbx_strand_id
1 'polypeptide(L)'
;MEIILLENILNLGSIGDKVKVKNGYGRNFLLKKGKALRFNKENENFVNKKKDELNKKNTELKIRFKEIAQLVNNKTFIFNKESKENGELYGSIKPKEITNLINEKVNTEISPSQIIIKDELNKIGEFKADINFHSEVKANIVIKIDKIQSK
;
A
#
# COMPACT_ATOMS: atom_id res chain seq x y z
N MET A 1 -8.66 1.86 -24.76
CA MET A 1 -7.45 2.72 -24.83
C MET A 1 -6.21 1.85 -24.63
N GLU A 2 -5.26 2.01 -25.51
CA GLU A 2 -3.97 1.33 -25.38
C GLU A 2 -2.94 2.28 -24.77
N ILE A 3 -2.22 1.78 -23.77
CA ILE A 3 -1.20 2.53 -23.06
C ILE A 3 0.07 1.69 -22.91
N ILE A 4 1.17 2.36 -22.60
CA ILE A 4 2.44 1.71 -22.27
C ILE A 4 2.80 2.11 -20.84
N LEU A 5 3.16 1.12 -20.01
CA LEU A 5 3.40 1.34 -18.59
C LEU A 5 4.78 1.94 -18.32
N LEU A 6 4.83 2.92 -17.42
CA LEU A 6 6.06 3.53 -16.93
C LEU A 6 6.52 2.95 -15.60
N GLU A 7 5.68 2.15 -14.97
CA GLU A 7 6.00 1.45 -13.71
C GLU A 7 5.27 0.11 -13.65
N ASN A 8 5.70 -0.76 -12.75
CA ASN A 8 5.02 -2.02 -12.53
C ASN A 8 3.71 -1.76 -11.77
N ILE A 9 2.59 -2.23 -12.32
CA ILE A 9 1.27 -2.06 -11.71
C ILE A 9 0.65 -3.43 -11.47
N LEU A 10 0.27 -3.68 -10.23
CA LEU A 10 -0.34 -4.94 -9.82
C LEU A 10 -1.60 -5.22 -10.66
N ASN A 11 -1.73 -6.44 -11.15
CA ASN A 11 -2.83 -6.92 -11.99
C ASN A 11 -2.94 -6.26 -13.37
N LEU A 12 -1.94 -5.49 -13.77
CA LEU A 12 -1.96 -4.80 -15.06
C LEU A 12 -0.76 -5.18 -15.93
N GLY A 13 0.45 -5.05 -15.42
CA GLY A 13 1.66 -5.39 -16.16
C GLY A 13 2.91 -4.75 -15.59
N SER A 14 4.01 -4.88 -16.33
CA SER A 14 5.33 -4.38 -15.97
C SER A 14 5.75 -3.19 -16.84
N ILE A 15 6.82 -2.52 -16.44
CA ILE A 15 7.38 -1.38 -17.18
C ILE A 15 7.63 -1.75 -18.64
N GLY A 16 7.11 -0.94 -19.54
CA GLY A 16 7.25 -1.15 -20.96
C GLY A 16 6.20 -2.03 -21.61
N ASP A 17 5.30 -2.60 -20.82
CA ASP A 17 4.22 -3.43 -21.35
C ASP A 17 3.14 -2.57 -22.01
N LYS A 18 2.67 -3.03 -23.17
CA LYS A 18 1.50 -2.45 -23.83
C LYS A 18 0.26 -3.13 -23.26
N VAL A 19 -0.63 -2.34 -22.67
CA VAL A 19 -1.87 -2.86 -22.08
C VAL A 19 -3.07 -2.09 -22.58
N LYS A 20 -4.21 -2.77 -22.63
CA LYS A 20 -5.48 -2.17 -23.02
C LYS A 20 -6.33 -1.96 -21.76
N VAL A 21 -6.77 -0.74 -21.56
CA VAL A 21 -7.57 -0.37 -20.37
C VAL A 21 -8.81 0.41 -20.79
N LYS A 22 -9.75 0.56 -19.88
CA LYS A 22 -10.92 1.39 -20.10
C LYS A 22 -10.50 2.87 -20.22
N ASN A 23 -11.16 3.61 -21.10
CA ASN A 23 -10.80 5.02 -21.37
C ASN A 23 -10.78 5.89 -20.12
N GLY A 24 -11.76 5.76 -19.25
CA GLY A 24 -11.82 6.51 -18.00
C GLY A 24 -10.66 6.23 -17.07
N TYR A 25 -10.36 4.95 -16.87
CA TYR A 25 -9.26 4.52 -16.04
C TYR A 25 -7.90 4.96 -16.61
N GLY A 26 -7.71 4.79 -17.90
CA GLY A 26 -6.48 5.22 -18.57
C GLY A 26 -6.25 6.72 -18.44
N ARG A 27 -7.26 7.53 -18.77
CA ARG A 27 -7.12 8.99 -18.73
C ARG A 27 -7.06 9.57 -17.32
N ASN A 28 -7.98 9.15 -16.46
CA ASN A 28 -8.17 9.79 -15.15
C ASN A 28 -7.20 9.30 -14.09
N PHE A 29 -6.65 8.12 -14.26
CA PHE A 29 -5.73 7.53 -13.29
C PHE A 29 -4.32 7.36 -13.86
N LEU A 30 -4.16 6.54 -14.89
CA LEU A 30 -2.82 6.16 -15.35
C LEU A 30 -2.08 7.33 -16.02
N LEU A 31 -2.72 8.03 -16.93
CA LEU A 31 -2.09 9.16 -17.64
C LEU A 31 -1.95 10.38 -16.72
N LYS A 32 -3.00 10.69 -15.98
CA LYS A 32 -3.01 11.85 -15.09
C LYS A 32 -1.96 11.74 -13.98
N LYS A 33 -1.73 10.55 -13.46
CA LYS A 33 -0.74 10.31 -12.39
C LYS A 33 0.67 10.00 -12.92
N GLY A 34 0.85 10.02 -14.22
CA GLY A 34 2.16 9.74 -14.81
C GLY A 34 2.62 8.30 -14.71
N LYS A 35 1.69 7.36 -14.52
CA LYS A 35 2.00 5.92 -14.40
C LYS A 35 2.12 5.21 -15.73
N ALA A 36 1.61 5.84 -16.79
CA ALA A 36 1.63 5.29 -18.14
C ALA A 36 1.57 6.42 -19.15
N LEU A 37 1.92 6.11 -20.40
CA LEU A 37 1.77 6.99 -21.56
C LEU A 37 0.82 6.36 -22.55
N ARG A 38 0.20 7.18 -23.40
CA ARG A 38 -0.60 6.66 -24.49
C ARG A 38 0.30 5.85 -25.42
N PHE A 39 -0.19 4.72 -25.89
CA PHE A 39 0.57 3.90 -26.82
C PHE A 39 0.63 4.57 -28.19
N ASN A 40 1.84 4.91 -28.61
CA ASN A 40 2.18 5.27 -29.98
C ASN A 40 3.66 4.95 -30.17
N LYS A 41 4.12 5.00 -31.42
CA LYS A 41 5.50 4.61 -31.75
C LYS A 41 6.54 5.48 -31.04
N GLU A 42 6.27 6.77 -30.90
CA GLU A 42 7.17 7.70 -30.22
C GLU A 42 7.28 7.37 -28.72
N ASN A 43 6.16 7.13 -28.07
CA ASN A 43 6.14 6.78 -26.66
C ASN A 43 6.73 5.39 -26.41
N GLU A 44 6.50 4.43 -27.30
CA GLU A 44 7.14 3.12 -27.23
C GLU A 44 8.65 3.24 -27.29
N ASN A 45 9.18 4.01 -28.24
CA ASN A 45 10.62 4.25 -28.36
C ASN A 45 11.18 4.98 -27.12
N PHE A 46 10.45 5.96 -26.60
CA PHE A 46 10.82 6.70 -25.39
C PHE A 46 10.94 5.76 -24.19
N VAL A 47 9.95 4.91 -23.97
CA VAL A 47 9.95 3.97 -22.84
C VAL A 47 11.04 2.92 -23.01
N ASN A 48 11.25 2.40 -24.22
CA ASN A 48 12.30 1.42 -24.47
C ASN A 48 13.69 2.00 -24.18
N LYS A 49 13.93 3.26 -24.52
CA LYS A 49 15.18 3.93 -24.19
C LYS A 49 15.37 4.19 -22.70
N LYS A 50 14.26 4.42 -22.00
CA LYS A 50 14.26 4.72 -20.56
C LYS A 50 13.99 3.51 -19.68
N LYS A 51 13.76 2.35 -20.28
CA LYS A 51 13.37 1.14 -19.55
C LYS A 51 14.37 0.77 -18.45
N ASP A 52 15.66 0.85 -18.74
CA ASP A 52 16.70 0.54 -17.76
C ASP A 52 16.68 1.50 -16.57
N GLU A 53 16.52 2.80 -16.83
CA GLU A 53 16.41 3.81 -15.77
C GLU A 53 15.16 3.60 -14.92
N LEU A 54 14.01 3.30 -15.57
CA LEU A 54 12.76 3.04 -14.87
C LEU A 54 12.84 1.77 -14.02
N ASN A 55 13.45 0.72 -14.54
CA ASN A 55 13.69 -0.52 -13.80
C ASN A 55 14.63 -0.28 -12.62
N LYS A 56 15.66 0.53 -12.79
CA LYS A 56 16.58 0.87 -11.72
C LYS A 56 15.87 1.61 -10.59
N LYS A 57 15.06 2.62 -10.92
CA LYS A 57 14.26 3.34 -9.92
C LYS A 57 13.30 2.40 -9.19
N ASN A 58 12.63 1.52 -9.92
CA ASN A 58 11.72 0.55 -9.35
C ASN A 58 12.44 -0.40 -8.41
N THR A 59 13.65 -0.85 -8.77
CA THR A 59 14.47 -1.71 -7.92
C THR A 59 14.90 -0.99 -6.65
N GLU A 60 15.31 0.27 -6.75
CA GLU A 60 15.69 1.09 -5.60
C GLU A 60 14.51 1.28 -4.63
N LEU A 61 13.32 1.59 -5.16
CA LEU A 61 12.11 1.71 -4.36
C LEU A 61 11.75 0.38 -3.69
N LYS A 62 11.88 -0.71 -4.41
CA LYS A 62 11.62 -2.06 -3.89
C LYS A 62 12.55 -2.39 -2.73
N ILE A 63 13.85 -2.09 -2.85
CA ILE A 63 14.83 -2.30 -1.78
C ILE A 63 14.45 -1.46 -0.56
N ARG A 64 14.14 -0.19 -0.76
CA ARG A 64 13.73 0.72 0.31
C ARG A 64 12.49 0.22 1.04
N PHE A 65 11.47 -0.20 0.29
CA PHE A 65 10.26 -0.73 0.88
C PHE A 65 10.49 -2.07 1.59
N LYS A 66 11.40 -2.91 1.10
CA LYS A 66 11.79 -4.14 1.79
C LYS A 66 12.41 -3.85 3.16
N GLU A 67 13.27 -2.84 3.24
CA GLU A 67 13.86 -2.42 4.51
C GLU A 67 12.79 -1.96 5.49
N ILE A 68 11.85 -1.14 5.03
CA ILE A 68 10.72 -0.69 5.86
C ILE A 68 9.84 -1.87 6.26
N ALA A 69 9.56 -2.78 5.32
CA ALA A 69 8.77 -3.97 5.60
C ALA A 69 9.41 -4.85 6.68
N GLN A 70 10.72 -5.02 6.65
CA GLN A 70 11.44 -5.78 7.68
C GLN A 70 11.32 -5.14 9.07
N LEU A 71 11.26 -3.80 9.12
CA LEU A 71 11.10 -3.08 10.39
C LEU A 71 9.72 -3.29 11.01
N VAL A 72 8.68 -3.51 10.20
CA VAL A 72 7.30 -3.66 10.69
C VAL A 72 6.79 -5.10 10.65
N ASN A 73 7.43 -5.98 9.87
CA ASN A 73 6.96 -7.35 9.67
C ASN A 73 6.94 -8.13 11.00
N ASN A 74 5.83 -8.80 11.26
CA ASN A 74 5.58 -9.56 12.50
C ASN A 74 5.62 -8.73 13.79
N LYS A 75 5.56 -7.39 13.69
CA LYS A 75 5.50 -6.54 14.87
C LYS A 75 4.06 -6.37 15.33
N THR A 76 3.92 -6.18 16.64
CA THR A 76 2.64 -5.95 17.27
C THR A 76 2.49 -4.47 17.57
N PHE A 77 1.38 -3.89 17.11
CA PHE A 77 1.02 -2.49 17.40
C PHE A 77 -0.17 -2.50 18.35
N ILE A 78 -0.04 -1.83 19.48
CA ILE A 78 -1.04 -1.84 20.53
C ILE A 78 -1.89 -0.57 20.48
N PHE A 79 -3.20 -0.75 20.44
CA PHE A 79 -4.18 0.33 20.53
C PHE A 79 -4.94 0.20 21.85
N ASN A 80 -5.06 1.30 22.58
CA ASN A 80 -5.87 1.37 23.77
C ASN A 80 -7.16 2.10 23.44
N LYS A 81 -8.28 1.38 23.50
CA LYS A 81 -9.61 1.90 23.16
C LYS A 81 -10.63 1.60 24.24
N GLU A 82 -11.59 2.48 24.38
CA GLU A 82 -12.73 2.23 25.27
C GLU A 82 -13.59 1.10 24.69
N SER A 83 -14.01 0.19 25.54
CA SER A 83 -14.83 -0.93 25.14
C SER A 83 -16.03 -1.08 26.06
N LYS A 84 -17.05 -1.75 25.54
CA LYS A 84 -18.21 -2.19 26.32
C LYS A 84 -17.83 -3.39 27.19
N GLU A 85 -18.70 -3.75 28.13
CA GLU A 85 -18.47 -4.89 29.02
C GLU A 85 -18.25 -6.20 28.26
N ASN A 86 -18.90 -6.37 27.12
CA ASN A 86 -18.76 -7.57 26.29
C ASN A 86 -17.49 -7.60 25.43
N GLY A 87 -16.61 -6.58 25.52
CA GLY A 87 -15.39 -6.48 24.74
C GLY A 87 -15.50 -5.76 23.40
N GLU A 88 -16.71 -5.36 23.01
CA GLU A 88 -16.90 -4.62 21.79
C GLU A 88 -16.49 -3.15 21.95
N LEU A 89 -15.84 -2.60 20.95
CA LEU A 89 -15.46 -1.18 20.95
C LEU A 89 -16.66 -0.30 20.60
N TYR A 90 -16.64 0.95 21.07
CA TYR A 90 -17.67 1.93 20.70
C TYR A 90 -17.56 2.35 19.23
N GLY A 91 -16.39 2.14 18.60
CA GLY A 91 -16.18 2.35 17.19
C GLY A 91 -15.02 1.50 16.71
N SER A 92 -15.02 1.13 15.43
CA SER A 92 -13.96 0.32 14.85
C SER A 92 -12.68 1.14 14.61
N ILE A 93 -11.53 0.47 14.64
CA ILE A 93 -10.25 1.07 14.26
C ILE A 93 -10.17 1.11 12.73
N LYS A 94 -9.89 2.28 12.20
CA LYS A 94 -9.79 2.49 10.75
C LYS A 94 -8.33 2.42 10.29
N PRO A 95 -8.09 2.13 9.00
CA PRO A 95 -6.72 2.09 8.46
C PRO A 95 -5.91 3.35 8.73
N LYS A 96 -6.53 4.52 8.75
CA LYS A 96 -5.86 5.79 9.04
C LYS A 96 -5.22 5.80 10.43
N GLU A 97 -5.91 5.26 11.43
CA GLU A 97 -5.38 5.17 12.79
C GLU A 97 -4.17 4.24 12.85
N ILE A 98 -4.23 3.13 12.10
CA ILE A 98 -3.14 2.16 12.02
C ILE A 98 -1.91 2.80 11.38
N THR A 99 -2.09 3.48 10.25
CA THR A 99 -0.97 4.13 9.56
C THR A 99 -0.36 5.24 10.39
N ASN A 100 -1.16 6.03 11.08
CA ASN A 100 -0.67 7.09 11.97
C ASN A 100 0.25 6.52 13.06
N LEU A 101 -0.17 5.42 13.69
CA LEU A 101 0.62 4.78 14.74
C LEU A 101 1.93 4.19 14.18
N ILE A 102 1.86 3.51 13.05
CA ILE A 102 3.04 2.90 12.43
C ILE A 102 4.02 3.98 11.97
N ASN A 103 3.52 5.04 11.33
CA ASN A 103 4.37 6.14 10.85
C ASN A 103 5.06 6.86 12.00
N GLU A 104 4.38 7.00 13.13
CA GLU A 104 4.97 7.59 14.33
C GLU A 104 6.07 6.71 14.93
N LYS A 105 5.82 5.40 15.06
CA LYS A 105 6.76 4.47 15.70
C LYS A 105 7.96 4.11 14.83
N VAL A 106 7.78 4.00 13.53
CA VAL A 106 8.80 3.51 12.60
C VAL A 106 9.36 4.63 11.71
N ASN A 107 8.82 5.83 11.83
CA ASN A 107 9.20 6.99 11.04
C ASN A 107 9.11 6.76 9.53
N THR A 108 7.94 6.31 9.09
CA THR A 108 7.64 6.02 7.69
C THR A 108 6.43 6.83 7.20
N GLU A 109 6.15 6.78 5.91
CA GLU A 109 5.00 7.44 5.29
C GLU A 109 4.10 6.42 4.61
N ILE A 110 3.40 5.63 5.41
CA ILE A 110 2.47 4.62 4.90
C ILE A 110 1.09 5.28 4.74
N SER A 111 0.44 5.05 3.60
CA SER A 111 -0.91 5.55 3.34
C SER A 111 -1.98 4.55 3.80
N PRO A 112 -3.17 5.01 4.23
CA PRO A 112 -4.24 4.09 4.65
C PRO A 112 -4.65 3.09 3.57
N SER A 113 -4.57 3.45 2.29
CA SER A 113 -4.89 2.56 1.19
C SER A 113 -3.93 1.36 1.05
N GLN A 114 -2.77 1.43 1.68
CA GLN A 114 -1.80 0.34 1.68
C GLN A 114 -2.09 -0.73 2.73
N ILE A 115 -2.97 -0.42 3.69
CA ILE A 115 -3.35 -1.36 4.75
C ILE A 115 -4.49 -2.24 4.28
N ILE A 116 -4.33 -3.56 4.42
CA ILE A 116 -5.38 -4.54 4.16
C ILE A 116 -5.77 -5.17 5.48
N ILE A 117 -6.99 -4.93 5.90
CA ILE A 117 -7.56 -5.49 7.13
C ILE A 117 -8.48 -6.64 6.74
N LYS A 118 -8.20 -7.83 7.27
CA LYS A 118 -9.01 -9.02 6.99
C LYS A 118 -10.25 -9.11 7.88
N ASP A 119 -10.15 -8.62 9.11
CA ASP A 119 -11.24 -8.65 10.09
C ASP A 119 -11.57 -7.23 10.53
N GLU A 120 -12.81 -6.99 10.94
CA GLU A 120 -13.18 -5.70 11.51
C GLU A 120 -12.54 -5.52 12.89
N LEU A 121 -11.89 -4.40 13.10
CA LEU A 121 -11.21 -4.08 14.35
C LEU A 121 -12.16 -3.37 15.30
N ASN A 122 -13.20 -4.09 15.74
CA ASN A 122 -14.26 -3.56 16.58
C ASN A 122 -14.37 -4.24 17.95
N LYS A 123 -13.42 -5.08 18.29
CA LYS A 123 -13.37 -5.81 19.57
C LYS A 123 -11.97 -5.77 20.16
N ILE A 124 -11.88 -6.02 21.46
CA ILE A 124 -10.60 -6.25 22.13
C ILE A 124 -10.03 -7.58 21.65
N GLY A 125 -8.73 -7.64 21.45
CA GLY A 125 -8.04 -8.86 21.03
C GLY A 125 -6.89 -8.61 20.09
N GLU A 126 -6.37 -9.68 19.52
CA GLU A 126 -5.29 -9.63 18.53
C GLU A 126 -5.84 -9.89 17.14
N PHE A 127 -5.46 -9.05 16.20
CA PHE A 127 -5.88 -9.14 14.81
C PHE A 127 -4.68 -9.03 13.92
N LYS A 128 -4.79 -9.59 12.73
CA LYS A 128 -3.72 -9.52 11.71
C LYS A 128 -4.12 -8.58 10.59
N ALA A 129 -3.16 -7.81 10.12
CA ALA A 129 -3.34 -6.96 8.95
C ALA A 129 -2.10 -7.04 8.08
N ASP A 130 -2.27 -6.73 6.79
CA ASP A 130 -1.19 -6.72 5.84
C ASP A 130 -0.94 -5.29 5.36
N ILE A 131 0.32 -4.98 5.07
CA ILE A 131 0.71 -3.71 4.48
C ILE A 131 1.31 -3.96 3.11
N ASN A 132 0.74 -3.36 2.07
CA ASN A 132 1.29 -3.40 0.73
C ASN A 132 2.16 -2.17 0.50
N PHE A 133 3.47 -2.34 0.55
CA PHE A 133 4.42 -1.26 0.27
C PHE A 133 4.66 -1.08 -1.22
N HIS A 134 4.68 -2.17 -1.95
CA HIS A 134 4.95 -2.22 -3.37
C HIS A 134 4.24 -3.45 -3.95
N SER A 135 4.08 -3.52 -5.27
CA SER A 135 3.46 -4.69 -5.92
C SER A 135 4.11 -6.02 -5.53
N GLU A 136 5.38 -5.99 -5.15
CA GLU A 136 6.16 -7.19 -4.78
C GLU A 136 6.60 -7.19 -3.31
N VAL A 137 6.30 -6.13 -2.54
CA VAL A 137 6.73 -6.00 -1.14
C VAL A 137 5.52 -5.87 -0.23
N LYS A 138 5.35 -6.83 0.67
CA LYS A 138 4.26 -6.87 1.65
C LYS A 138 4.83 -7.18 3.03
N ALA A 139 4.16 -6.70 4.06
CA ALA A 139 4.48 -7.04 5.44
C ALA A 139 3.22 -7.45 6.18
N ASN A 140 3.39 -8.35 7.14
CA ASN A 140 2.31 -8.77 8.04
C ASN A 140 2.53 -8.12 9.39
N ILE A 141 1.49 -7.52 9.94
CA ILE A 141 1.52 -6.92 11.27
C ILE A 141 0.43 -7.53 12.15
N VAL A 142 0.64 -7.43 13.46
CA VAL A 142 -0.35 -7.84 14.45
C VAL A 142 -0.85 -6.57 15.13
N ILE A 143 -2.17 -6.43 15.23
CA ILE A 143 -2.81 -5.32 15.89
C ILE A 143 -3.45 -5.85 17.17
N LYS A 144 -2.96 -5.37 18.30
CA LYS A 144 -3.50 -5.73 19.61
C LYS A 144 -4.35 -4.58 20.13
N ILE A 145 -5.59 -4.86 20.44
CA ILE A 145 -6.51 -3.86 20.99
C ILE A 145 -6.74 -4.18 22.46
N ASP A 146 -6.32 -3.27 23.31
CA ASP A 146 -6.51 -3.37 24.75
C ASP A 146 -7.57 -2.37 25.20
N LYS A 147 -8.25 -2.71 26.29
CA LYS A 147 -9.20 -1.80 26.91
C LYS A 147 -8.46 -0.71 27.66
N ILE A 148 -8.89 0.54 27.46
CA ILE A 148 -8.38 1.65 28.28
C ILE A 148 -8.87 1.42 29.71
N GLN A 149 -7.93 1.39 30.65
CA GLN A 149 -8.29 1.32 32.05
C GLN A 149 -8.80 2.68 32.49
N SER A 150 -10.11 2.78 32.65
CA SER A 150 -10.71 3.96 33.25
C SER A 150 -10.53 3.89 34.76
N LYS A 151 -9.99 4.94 35.30
CA LYS A 151 -9.98 5.04 36.78
C LYS A 151 -11.34 5.44 37.30
#